data_db6fab65c4d3018deb33c4ca2f73f75a
#
_entry.id   db6fab65c4d3018deb33c4ca2f73f75a
#
_cell.length_a   1.000
_cell.length_b   1.000
_cell.length_c   1.000
_cell.angle_alpha   90.00
_cell.angle_beta   90.00
_cell.angle_gamma   90.00
#
_symmetry.space_group_name_H-M   'P 1'
#
loop_
_entity.id
_entity.type
_entity.pdbx_description
1 polymer ?
#
loop_
_entity_poly.entity_id
_entity_poly.type
_entity_poly.pdbx_seq_one_letter_code
_entity_poly.pdbx_strand_id
1 'polypeptide(L)'
;RQRQMCIRDRLFYMEPYITYRDFYTAEIGNPDIRPEYINSFELNYRKSFGENTVSATAFHRYRKDKIERLRVPYSAGVTLDSMANVGHDYSTGIELSVSLHPVRWWNTTVNGNVYHYKVKNEQAAGGNTTSSTNYDILWNNLFNLGKYTRIQLDGSFVGPSVTTQGRTDAYWYANVAVRQQLCNRKLTATLAFRDIFRSAKYISDIQTADLRSLTRIKPKYPQITLTLSWTFNSFKAKSTQAKEDRSEMFEGIKH
;
A
#
# COMPACT_ATOMS: atom_id res chain seq x y z
N ARG A 1 -4.22 17.19 6.86
CA ARG A 1 -5.22 16.87 5.81
C ARG A 1 -6.03 15.67 6.28
N GLN A 2 -7.27 15.91 6.69
CA GLN A 2 -8.24 14.85 6.97
C GLN A 2 -8.45 14.05 5.67
N ARG A 3 -8.01 12.80 5.64
CA ARG A 3 -8.42 11.87 4.58
C ARG A 3 -9.89 11.56 4.80
N GLN A 4 -10.73 12.04 3.92
CA GLN A 4 -12.09 11.60 3.79
C GLN A 4 -12.05 10.11 3.42
N MET A 5 -12.26 9.23 4.38
CA MET A 5 -12.47 7.82 4.13
C MET A 5 -13.80 7.71 3.38
N CYS A 6 -13.80 7.02 2.23
CA CYS A 6 -15.01 6.87 1.41
C CYS A 6 -16.15 6.32 2.26
N ILE A 7 -17.28 7.04 2.28
CA ILE A 7 -18.52 6.68 3.00
C ILE A 7 -18.97 5.24 2.66
N ARG A 8 -18.71 4.78 1.43
CA ARG A 8 -19.04 3.43 0.95
C ARG A 8 -18.36 2.31 1.74
N ASP A 9 -17.09 2.47 2.13
CA ASP A 9 -16.36 1.43 2.85
C ASP A 9 -16.84 1.32 4.31
N ARG A 10 -17.33 2.42 4.90
CA ARG A 10 -17.91 2.42 6.24
C ARG A 10 -19.26 1.71 6.30
N LEU A 11 -20.11 1.85 5.28
CA LEU A 11 -21.41 1.18 5.23
C LEU A 11 -21.24 -0.34 5.23
N PHE A 12 -20.32 -0.87 4.43
CA PHE A 12 -20.04 -2.31 4.38
C PHE A 12 -19.61 -2.89 5.75
N TYR A 13 -18.82 -2.14 6.53
CA TYR A 13 -18.40 -2.57 7.86
C TYR A 13 -19.53 -2.53 8.91
N MET A 14 -20.63 -1.87 8.63
CA MET A 14 -21.75 -1.67 9.54
C MET A 14 -22.98 -2.53 9.18
N GLU A 15 -23.00 -3.20 8.02
CA GLU A 15 -24.12 -4.01 7.59
C GLU A 15 -24.29 -5.24 8.47
N PRO A 16 -25.42 -5.37 9.24
CA PRO A 16 -25.61 -6.45 10.20
C PRO A 16 -26.10 -7.75 9.55
N TYR A 17 -25.71 -7.99 8.29
CA TYR A 17 -26.09 -9.18 7.56
C TYR A 17 -24.91 -10.13 7.41
N ILE A 18 -25.16 -11.43 7.68
CA ILE A 18 -24.15 -12.46 7.49
C ILE A 18 -24.05 -12.77 6.00
N THR A 19 -22.84 -12.65 5.47
CA THR A 19 -22.50 -13.05 4.11
C THR A 19 -21.41 -14.13 4.16
N TYR A 20 -21.50 -15.12 3.29
CA TYR A 20 -20.47 -16.17 3.18
C TYR A 20 -19.51 -15.82 2.07
N ARG A 21 -18.23 -15.69 2.41
CA ARG A 21 -17.16 -15.49 1.43
C ARG A 21 -16.80 -16.81 0.75
N ASP A 22 -16.80 -17.87 1.52
CA ASP A 22 -16.55 -19.25 1.11
C ASP A 22 -17.24 -20.22 2.10
N PHE A 23 -17.04 -21.53 1.91
CA PHE A 23 -17.65 -22.58 2.76
C PHE A 23 -17.22 -22.55 4.24
N TYR A 24 -16.09 -21.86 4.54
CA TYR A 24 -15.47 -21.88 5.87
C TYR A 24 -15.42 -20.48 6.52
N THR A 25 -15.81 -19.45 5.78
CA THR A 25 -15.67 -18.06 6.22
C THR A 25 -16.96 -17.28 5.99
N ALA A 26 -17.58 -16.85 7.06
CA ALA A 26 -18.69 -15.91 7.06
C ALA A 26 -18.19 -14.52 7.48
N GLU A 27 -18.83 -13.46 7.03
CA GLU A 27 -18.56 -12.07 7.39
C GLU A 27 -19.84 -11.40 7.86
N ILE A 28 -19.71 -10.54 8.86
CA ILE A 28 -20.79 -9.68 9.36
C ILE A 28 -20.22 -8.29 9.66
N GLY A 29 -20.95 -7.25 9.28
CA GLY A 29 -20.66 -5.89 9.72
C GLY A 29 -21.11 -5.67 11.16
N ASN A 30 -20.60 -4.62 11.79
CA ASN A 30 -20.94 -4.22 13.15
C ASN A 30 -21.49 -2.78 13.12
N PRO A 31 -22.79 -2.57 13.37
CA PRO A 31 -23.38 -1.23 13.37
C PRO A 31 -22.90 -0.34 14.53
N ASP A 32 -22.34 -0.93 15.59
CA ASP A 32 -21.87 -0.22 16.78
C ASP A 32 -20.43 0.27 16.67
N ILE A 33 -19.81 0.23 15.47
CA ILE A 33 -18.45 0.71 15.25
C ILE A 33 -18.37 2.21 15.51
N ARG A 34 -17.45 2.59 16.40
CA ARG A 34 -17.09 3.98 16.65
C ARG A 34 -15.98 4.45 15.71
N PRO A 35 -15.95 5.75 15.35
CA PRO A 35 -14.87 6.31 14.54
C PRO A 35 -13.50 6.16 15.21
N GLU A 36 -12.47 5.89 14.40
CA GLU A 36 -11.08 5.96 14.86
C GLU A 36 -10.62 7.41 14.94
N TYR A 37 -9.84 7.75 15.97
CA TYR A 37 -9.17 9.04 16.12
C TYR A 37 -7.66 8.85 16.05
N ILE A 38 -7.02 9.54 15.10
CA ILE A 38 -5.58 9.42 14.86
C ILE A 38 -4.92 10.78 15.12
N ASN A 39 -3.98 10.80 16.07
CA ASN A 39 -3.03 11.89 16.27
C ASN A 39 -1.71 11.49 15.63
N SER A 40 -1.23 12.28 14.66
CA SER A 40 0.03 12.03 13.95
C SER A 40 0.96 13.23 14.10
N PHE A 41 2.17 12.96 14.56
CA PHE A 41 3.27 13.92 14.63
C PHE A 41 4.35 13.46 13.66
N GLU A 42 4.77 14.34 12.77
CA GLU A 42 5.73 14.01 11.72
C GLU A 42 6.77 15.11 11.58
N LEU A 43 8.04 14.71 11.57
CA LEU A 43 9.17 15.57 11.27
C LEU A 43 9.80 15.11 9.96
N ASN A 44 9.75 15.98 8.96
CA ASN A 44 10.24 15.69 7.62
C ASN A 44 11.54 16.45 7.34
N TYR A 45 12.54 15.73 6.85
CA TYR A 45 13.75 16.28 6.30
C TYR A 45 13.90 15.86 4.85
N ARG A 46 14.18 16.82 3.96
CA ARG A 46 14.45 16.55 2.54
C ARG A 46 15.63 17.37 2.06
N LYS A 47 16.55 16.71 1.38
CA LYS A 47 17.69 17.35 0.72
C LYS A 47 17.79 16.82 -0.71
N SER A 48 17.90 17.77 -1.64
CA SER A 48 18.19 17.47 -3.06
C SER A 48 19.60 17.97 -3.39
N PHE A 49 20.33 17.18 -4.16
CA PHE A 49 21.68 17.50 -4.65
C PHE A 49 21.79 17.02 -6.11
N GLY A 50 21.77 17.99 -7.02
CA GLY A 50 21.62 17.73 -8.46
C GLY A 50 20.29 17.01 -8.74
N GLU A 51 20.36 15.90 -9.44
CA GLU A 51 19.18 15.05 -9.75
C GLU A 51 18.84 14.07 -8.63
N ASN A 52 19.62 14.03 -7.56
CA ASN A 52 19.44 13.10 -6.46
C ASN A 52 18.64 13.72 -5.33
N THR A 53 17.87 12.91 -4.62
CA THR A 53 17.07 13.35 -3.47
C THR A 53 17.13 12.31 -2.35
N VAL A 54 17.31 12.80 -1.14
CA VAL A 54 17.17 12.00 0.09
C VAL A 54 16.10 12.66 0.95
N SER A 55 15.17 11.88 1.45
CA SER A 55 14.19 12.33 2.44
C SER A 55 14.08 11.34 3.58
N ALA A 56 13.92 11.87 4.79
CA ALA A 56 13.68 11.13 6.01
C ALA A 56 12.49 11.73 6.74
N THR A 57 11.58 10.89 7.21
CA THR A 57 10.43 11.29 8.02
C THR A 57 10.45 10.51 9.32
N ALA A 58 10.64 11.19 10.44
CA ALA A 58 10.38 10.60 11.75
C ALA A 58 8.91 10.81 12.08
N PHE A 59 8.24 9.78 12.58
CA PHE A 59 6.81 9.87 12.90
C PHE A 59 6.46 9.20 14.22
N HIS A 60 5.42 9.74 14.85
CA HIS A 60 4.73 9.13 15.99
C HIS A 60 3.24 9.24 15.76
N ARG A 61 2.55 8.10 15.74
CA ARG A 61 1.09 8.01 15.52
C ARG A 61 0.45 7.30 16.69
N TYR A 62 -0.57 7.93 17.26
CA TYR A 62 -1.46 7.35 18.26
C TYR A 62 -2.85 7.23 17.67
N ARG A 63 -3.44 6.04 17.73
CA ARG A 63 -4.79 5.77 17.25
C ARG A 63 -5.64 5.28 18.42
N LYS A 64 -6.73 5.99 18.68
CA LYS A 64 -7.77 5.61 19.62
C LYS A 64 -8.94 4.95 18.90
N ASP A 65 -9.64 4.05 19.57
CA ASP A 65 -10.79 3.30 19.05
C ASP A 65 -10.47 2.57 17.73
N LYS A 66 -9.27 1.96 17.66
CA LYS A 66 -8.79 1.25 16.48
C LYS A 66 -9.79 0.21 16.03
N ILE A 67 -10.18 0.25 14.75
CA ILE A 67 -11.03 -0.73 14.11
C ILE A 67 -10.14 -1.83 13.53
N GLU A 68 -10.42 -3.07 13.90
CA GLU A 68 -9.73 -4.25 13.38
C GLU A 68 -10.73 -5.35 13.05
N ARG A 69 -10.41 -6.16 12.05
CA ARG A 69 -11.16 -7.37 11.73
C ARG A 69 -10.80 -8.44 12.76
N LEU A 70 -11.79 -8.90 13.48
CA LEU A 70 -11.67 -10.01 14.41
C LEU A 70 -12.27 -11.27 13.77
N ARG A 71 -11.60 -12.38 13.98
CA ARG A 71 -12.05 -13.71 13.56
C ARG A 71 -12.39 -14.55 14.78
N VAL A 72 -13.61 -15.09 14.80
CA VAL A 72 -14.10 -15.91 15.89
C VAL A 72 -14.74 -17.20 15.34
N PRO A 73 -14.81 -18.29 16.12
CA PRO A 73 -15.60 -19.46 15.76
C PRO A 73 -17.08 -19.09 15.62
N TYR A 74 -17.77 -19.60 14.59
CA TYR A 74 -19.19 -19.34 14.35
C TYR A 74 -20.03 -20.62 14.41
N SER A 75 -19.62 -21.64 13.67
CA SER A 75 -20.23 -22.96 13.68
C SER A 75 -19.17 -24.03 13.37
N ALA A 76 -19.55 -25.31 13.35
CA ALA A 76 -18.60 -26.39 13.09
C ALA A 76 -17.85 -26.17 11.76
N GLY A 77 -16.56 -25.86 11.84
CA GLY A 77 -15.69 -25.63 10.68
C GLY A 77 -15.84 -24.26 10.00
N VAL A 78 -16.71 -23.36 10.52
CA VAL A 78 -16.92 -22.02 9.96
C VAL A 78 -16.45 -20.95 10.93
N THR A 79 -15.68 -19.97 10.42
CA THR A 79 -15.26 -18.79 11.16
C THR A 79 -16.08 -17.57 10.75
N LEU A 80 -16.33 -16.65 11.68
CA LEU A 80 -16.98 -15.38 11.43
C LEU A 80 -15.96 -14.25 11.54
N ASP A 81 -15.82 -13.49 10.48
CA ASP A 81 -15.06 -12.25 10.44
C ASP A 81 -15.99 -11.07 10.72
N SER A 82 -15.68 -10.24 11.71
CA SER A 82 -16.41 -9.02 12.04
C SER A 82 -15.47 -7.87 12.32
N MET A 83 -15.95 -6.64 12.16
CA MET A 83 -15.19 -5.44 12.51
C MET A 83 -15.51 -5.01 13.94
N ALA A 84 -14.49 -4.65 14.72
CA ALA A 84 -14.66 -4.17 16.08
C ALA A 84 -13.64 -3.10 16.45
N ASN A 85 -14.02 -2.22 17.38
CA ASN A 85 -13.07 -1.31 18.01
C ASN A 85 -12.28 -2.08 19.07
N VAL A 86 -11.03 -2.42 18.79
CA VAL A 86 -10.22 -3.30 19.65
C VAL A 86 -9.47 -2.57 20.76
N GLY A 87 -9.39 -1.23 20.71
CA GLY A 87 -8.66 -0.43 21.70
C GLY A 87 -7.79 0.63 21.04
N HIS A 88 -6.52 0.68 21.39
CA HIS A 88 -5.62 1.71 20.86
C HIS A 88 -4.28 1.14 20.40
N ASP A 89 -3.64 1.85 19.48
CA ASP A 89 -2.28 1.51 19.03
C ASP A 89 -1.35 2.73 18.94
N TYR A 90 -0.07 2.42 18.94
CA TYR A 90 1.03 3.36 18.76
C TYR A 90 1.96 2.86 17.66
N SER A 91 2.40 3.77 16.80
CA SER A 91 3.44 3.51 15.81
C SER A 91 4.48 4.63 15.88
N THR A 92 5.72 4.28 16.12
CA THR A 92 6.83 5.24 16.19
C THR A 92 7.96 4.74 15.34
N GLY A 93 8.42 5.54 14.39
CA GLY A 93 9.44 5.08 13.46
C GLY A 93 9.99 6.13 12.52
N ILE A 94 10.71 5.63 11.52
CA ILE A 94 11.39 6.42 10.50
C ILE A 94 11.08 5.83 9.13
N GLU A 95 10.71 6.70 8.20
CA GLU A 95 10.58 6.42 6.77
C GLU A 95 11.76 7.08 6.04
N LEU A 96 12.45 6.34 5.18
CA LEU A 96 13.54 6.82 4.34
C LEU A 96 13.16 6.66 2.87
N SER A 97 13.43 7.67 2.07
CA SER A 97 13.32 7.60 0.62
C SER A 97 14.57 8.22 -0.01
N VAL A 98 15.24 7.41 -0.83
CA VAL A 98 16.47 7.79 -1.52
C VAL A 98 16.27 7.57 -3.01
N SER A 99 16.34 8.64 -3.79
CA SER A 99 16.28 8.60 -5.25
C SER A 99 17.61 9.08 -5.82
N LEU A 100 18.28 8.22 -6.56
CA LEU A 100 19.59 8.47 -7.12
C LEU A 100 19.61 8.25 -8.63
N HIS A 101 20.45 9.02 -9.30
CA HIS A 101 20.81 8.91 -10.70
C HIS A 101 22.34 8.67 -10.81
N PRO A 102 22.82 7.45 -10.48
CA PRO A 102 24.25 7.18 -10.46
C PRO A 102 24.92 7.45 -11.80
N VAL A 103 24.20 7.18 -12.88
CA VAL A 103 24.58 7.46 -14.26
C VAL A 103 23.34 7.84 -15.07
N ARG A 104 23.51 8.53 -16.21
CA ARG A 104 22.41 9.07 -17.04
C ARG A 104 21.37 8.04 -17.50
N TRP A 105 21.72 6.78 -17.54
CA TRP A 105 20.84 5.72 -18.01
C TRP A 105 20.26 4.87 -16.86
N TRP A 106 20.66 5.11 -15.61
CA TRP A 106 20.20 4.34 -14.45
C TRP A 106 19.62 5.26 -13.37
N ASN A 107 18.34 5.04 -13.05
CA ASN A 107 17.64 5.67 -11.95
C ASN A 107 17.32 4.58 -10.92
N THR A 108 17.64 4.81 -9.66
CA THR A 108 17.33 3.90 -8.58
C THR A 108 16.63 4.64 -7.45
N THR A 109 15.59 4.02 -6.91
CA THR A 109 14.86 4.54 -5.75
C THR A 109 14.73 3.45 -4.71
N VAL A 110 15.14 3.76 -3.49
CA VAL A 110 14.97 2.89 -2.32
C VAL A 110 14.05 3.60 -1.35
N ASN A 111 12.96 2.95 -0.97
CA ASN A 111 12.09 3.39 0.11
C ASN A 111 12.18 2.34 1.22
N GLY A 112 12.44 2.78 2.42
CA GLY A 112 12.52 1.92 3.60
C GLY A 112 11.71 2.51 4.73
N ASN A 113 11.09 1.67 5.51
CA ASN A 113 10.31 2.02 6.67
C ASN A 113 10.68 1.09 7.82
N VAL A 114 10.94 1.64 8.98
CA VAL A 114 11.15 0.89 10.21
C VAL A 114 10.40 1.58 11.35
N TYR A 115 9.57 0.82 12.06
CA TYR A 115 8.80 1.38 13.17
C TYR A 115 8.50 0.33 14.24
N HIS A 116 8.48 0.80 15.47
CA HIS A 116 7.95 0.04 16.59
C HIS A 116 6.43 0.22 16.63
N TYR A 117 5.72 -0.89 16.63
CA TYR A 117 4.27 -0.97 16.70
C TYR A 117 3.86 -1.63 18.01
N LYS A 118 2.86 -1.04 18.68
CA LYS A 118 2.28 -1.58 19.91
C LYS A 118 0.77 -1.41 19.85
N VAL A 119 0.04 -2.50 20.03
CA VAL A 119 -1.43 -2.49 20.08
C VAL A 119 -1.92 -3.07 21.40
N LYS A 120 -2.89 -2.40 22.01
CA LYS A 120 -3.61 -2.91 23.18
C LYS A 120 -5.02 -3.30 22.78
N ASN A 121 -5.32 -4.58 22.97
CA ASN A 121 -6.66 -5.10 22.79
C ASN A 121 -7.42 -5.04 24.12
N GLU A 122 -8.41 -4.16 24.20
CA GLU A 122 -9.21 -3.92 25.40
C GLU A 122 -10.43 -4.87 25.45
N GLN A 123 -10.75 -5.57 24.35
CA GLN A 123 -11.83 -6.53 24.29
C GLN A 123 -11.40 -7.93 24.74
N ALA A 124 -10.10 -8.22 24.74
CA ALA A 124 -9.59 -9.48 25.28
C ALA A 124 -9.74 -9.52 26.81
N ALA A 125 -10.11 -10.67 27.34
CA ALA A 125 -10.21 -10.88 28.78
C ALA A 125 -8.88 -10.53 29.47
N GLY A 126 -8.90 -9.53 30.35
CA GLY A 126 -7.70 -9.01 31.04
C GLY A 126 -6.88 -8.01 30.23
N GLY A 127 -7.28 -7.66 29.01
CA GLY A 127 -6.55 -6.76 28.12
C GLY A 127 -5.25 -7.40 27.63
N ASN A 128 -5.03 -7.49 26.35
CA ASN A 128 -3.77 -8.00 25.78
C ASN A 128 -3.00 -6.89 25.08
N THR A 129 -1.70 -6.85 25.29
CA THR A 129 -0.81 -5.91 24.61
C THR A 129 0.20 -6.69 23.78
N THR A 130 0.23 -6.39 22.49
CA THR A 130 1.16 -7.00 21.54
C THR A 130 2.03 -5.93 20.90
N SER A 131 3.29 -6.22 20.70
CA SER A 131 4.21 -5.30 20.04
C SER A 131 5.14 -6.00 19.06
N SER A 132 5.58 -5.27 18.06
CA SER A 132 6.57 -5.73 17.08
C SER A 132 7.38 -4.56 16.53
N THR A 133 8.57 -4.86 16.03
CA THR A 133 9.30 -3.95 15.16
C THR A 133 9.02 -4.35 13.73
N ASN A 134 8.33 -3.50 13.00
CA ASN A 134 7.97 -3.71 11.61
C ASN A 134 8.96 -2.96 10.72
N TYR A 135 9.28 -3.55 9.58
CA TYR A 135 10.15 -2.93 8.60
C TYR A 135 9.82 -3.44 7.20
N ASP A 136 9.95 -2.55 6.24
CA ASP A 136 9.79 -2.88 4.83
C ASP A 136 10.77 -2.09 3.97
N ILE A 137 11.12 -2.67 2.84
CA ILE A 137 12.01 -2.07 1.85
C ILE A 137 11.41 -2.30 0.47
N LEU A 138 11.30 -1.22 -0.30
CA LEU A 138 10.95 -1.24 -1.70
C LEU A 138 12.09 -0.64 -2.50
N TRP A 139 12.63 -1.40 -3.43
CA TRP A 139 13.73 -1.01 -4.30
C TRP A 139 13.30 -1.04 -5.76
N ASN A 140 13.33 0.11 -6.42
CA ASN A 140 12.97 0.25 -7.82
C ASN A 140 14.20 0.70 -8.61
N ASN A 141 14.44 0.06 -9.74
CA ASN A 141 15.48 0.41 -10.69
C ASN A 141 14.89 0.58 -12.08
N LEU A 142 15.31 1.63 -12.74
CA LEU A 142 14.96 1.92 -14.12
C LEU A 142 16.24 2.15 -14.94
N PHE A 143 16.45 1.27 -15.90
CA PHE A 143 17.57 1.34 -16.85
C PHE A 143 17.06 1.80 -18.21
N ASN A 144 17.49 2.96 -18.66
CA ASN A 144 17.17 3.52 -19.97
C ASN A 144 18.29 3.16 -20.95
N LEU A 145 18.15 2.07 -21.68
CA LEU A 145 19.15 1.57 -22.62
C LEU A 145 18.90 2.18 -24.00
N GLY A 146 19.58 3.30 -24.25
CA GLY A 146 19.41 4.07 -25.48
C GLY A 146 18.04 4.77 -25.55
N LYS A 147 17.52 4.94 -26.78
CA LYS A 147 16.32 5.77 -27.04
C LYS A 147 14.99 5.00 -26.94
N TYR A 148 15.04 3.67 -27.00
CA TYR A 148 13.85 2.85 -27.25
C TYR A 148 13.64 1.73 -26.25
N THR A 149 14.66 1.38 -25.46
CA THR A 149 14.61 0.25 -24.53
C THR A 149 14.65 0.73 -23.09
N ARG A 150 13.74 0.21 -22.27
CA ARG A 150 13.75 0.42 -20.81
C ARG A 150 13.61 -0.92 -20.11
N ILE A 151 14.43 -1.13 -19.10
CA ILE A 151 14.33 -2.27 -18.20
C ILE A 151 14.01 -1.75 -16.82
N GLN A 152 13.02 -2.32 -16.19
CA GLN A 152 12.64 -2.04 -14.82
C GLN A 152 12.87 -3.30 -13.99
N LEU A 153 13.50 -3.14 -12.83
CA LEU A 153 13.72 -4.18 -11.84
C LEU A 153 13.24 -3.67 -10.49
N ASP A 154 12.24 -4.34 -9.92
CA ASP A 154 11.66 -3.98 -8.64
C ASP A 154 11.86 -5.11 -7.64
N GLY A 155 12.26 -4.77 -6.43
CA GLY A 155 12.36 -5.68 -5.30
C GLY A 155 11.54 -5.15 -4.13
N SER A 156 10.84 -6.03 -3.42
CA SER A 156 10.12 -5.70 -2.20
C SER A 156 10.40 -6.73 -1.13
N PHE A 157 10.69 -6.26 0.06
CA PHE A 157 10.78 -7.07 1.27
C PHE A 157 9.86 -6.47 2.33
N VAL A 158 9.02 -7.29 2.94
CA VAL A 158 8.14 -6.91 4.03
C VAL A 158 8.48 -7.80 5.23
N GLY A 159 8.84 -7.19 6.33
CA GLY A 159 9.16 -7.87 7.58
C GLY A 159 7.92 -8.48 8.25
N PRO A 160 8.12 -9.25 9.31
CA PRO A 160 7.01 -9.80 10.08
C PRO A 160 6.24 -8.68 10.79
N SER A 161 4.94 -8.90 11.01
CA SER A 161 4.09 -7.95 11.73
C SER A 161 3.13 -8.67 12.66
N VAL A 162 2.63 -7.95 13.67
CA VAL A 162 1.63 -8.47 14.61
C VAL A 162 0.30 -7.74 14.48
N THR A 163 -0.77 -8.45 14.78
CA THR A 163 -2.12 -7.93 14.95
C THR A 163 -2.60 -8.23 16.37
N THR A 164 -3.81 -7.85 16.74
CA THR A 164 -4.38 -8.16 18.06
C THR A 164 -4.63 -9.66 18.26
N GLN A 165 -4.77 -10.44 17.20
CA GLN A 165 -5.08 -11.87 17.25
C GLN A 165 -3.96 -12.79 16.74
N GLY A 166 -2.86 -12.24 16.17
CA GLY A 166 -1.85 -13.10 15.60
C GLY A 166 -0.69 -12.35 14.96
N ARG A 167 -0.01 -13.02 14.04
CA ARG A 167 1.16 -12.50 13.34
C ARG A 167 1.14 -12.84 11.85
N THR A 168 1.86 -12.04 11.09
CA THR A 168 2.14 -12.28 9.68
C THR A 168 3.64 -12.49 9.50
N ASP A 169 4.04 -13.52 8.76
CA ASP A 169 5.44 -13.82 8.48
C ASP A 169 6.00 -12.84 7.44
N ALA A 170 7.34 -12.71 7.44
CA ALA A 170 8.03 -11.94 6.42
C ALA A 170 7.88 -12.57 5.03
N TYR A 171 7.85 -11.74 3.99
CA TYR A 171 7.89 -12.19 2.60
C TYR A 171 8.61 -11.17 1.72
N TRP A 172 9.06 -11.63 0.56
CA TRP A 172 9.69 -10.78 -0.43
C TRP A 172 9.33 -11.24 -1.85
N TYR A 173 9.51 -10.35 -2.82
CA TYR A 173 9.36 -10.67 -4.22
C TYR A 173 10.20 -9.74 -5.09
N ALA A 174 10.46 -10.15 -6.31
CA ALA A 174 11.09 -9.33 -7.32
C ALA A 174 10.36 -9.43 -8.66
N ASN A 175 10.30 -8.30 -9.37
CA ASN A 175 9.67 -8.17 -10.67
C ASN A 175 10.67 -7.63 -11.68
N VAL A 176 10.52 -8.04 -12.93
CA VAL A 176 11.28 -7.49 -14.07
C VAL A 176 10.31 -7.11 -15.17
N ALA A 177 10.51 -5.95 -15.77
CA ALA A 177 9.78 -5.57 -16.97
C ALA A 177 10.74 -5.01 -18.03
N VAL A 178 10.53 -5.40 -19.27
CA VAL A 178 11.25 -4.88 -20.42
C VAL A 178 10.26 -4.19 -21.33
N ARG A 179 10.51 -2.91 -21.59
CA ARG A 179 9.72 -2.10 -22.50
C ARG A 179 10.55 -1.75 -23.71
N GLN A 180 10.06 -2.08 -24.90
CA GLN A 180 10.68 -1.80 -26.19
C GLN A 180 9.75 -0.96 -27.05
N GLN A 181 10.25 0.17 -27.54
CA GLN A 181 9.56 0.98 -28.55
C GLN A 181 10.05 0.58 -29.96
N LEU A 182 9.11 0.34 -30.86
CA LEU A 182 9.31 -0.11 -32.23
C LEU A 182 8.58 0.83 -33.20
N CYS A 183 8.83 0.67 -34.50
CA CYS A 183 8.14 1.41 -35.56
C CYS A 183 8.13 2.93 -35.35
N ASN A 184 9.29 3.54 -35.13
CA ASN A 184 9.42 4.97 -34.83
C ASN A 184 8.53 5.41 -33.65
N ARG A 185 8.50 4.63 -32.55
CA ARG A 185 7.70 4.83 -31.34
C ARG A 185 6.18 4.64 -31.53
N LYS A 186 5.72 4.17 -32.65
CA LYS A 186 4.28 3.88 -32.88
C LYS A 186 3.83 2.61 -32.17
N LEU A 187 4.70 1.61 -32.05
CA LEU A 187 4.44 0.39 -31.32
C LEU A 187 5.29 0.34 -30.05
N THR A 188 4.66 0.12 -28.93
CA THR A 188 5.32 -0.18 -27.65
C THR A 188 4.97 -1.59 -27.22
N ALA A 189 5.98 -2.43 -27.04
CA ALA A 189 5.86 -3.76 -26.45
C ALA A 189 6.42 -3.73 -25.04
N THR A 190 5.67 -4.23 -24.07
CA THR A 190 6.11 -4.38 -22.67
C THR A 190 5.92 -5.82 -22.25
N LEU A 191 7.00 -6.48 -21.87
CA LEU A 191 7.00 -7.81 -21.30
C LEU A 191 7.34 -7.70 -19.82
N ALA A 192 6.43 -8.13 -18.94
CA ALA A 192 6.59 -8.06 -17.50
C ALA A 192 6.50 -9.46 -16.88
N PHE A 193 7.44 -9.73 -15.97
CA PHE A 193 7.51 -10.92 -15.14
C PHE A 193 7.35 -10.50 -13.69
N ARG A 194 6.31 -10.99 -13.01
CA ARG A 194 6.07 -10.72 -11.59
C ARG A 194 6.44 -11.92 -10.75
N ASP A 195 7.05 -11.65 -9.59
CA ASP A 195 7.49 -12.67 -8.62
C ASP A 195 8.36 -13.76 -9.29
N ILE A 196 9.45 -13.31 -9.94
CA ILE A 196 10.35 -14.17 -10.73
C ILE A 196 10.95 -15.33 -9.92
N PHE A 197 11.06 -15.17 -8.59
CA PHE A 197 11.61 -16.17 -7.67
C PHE A 197 10.54 -17.01 -6.97
N ARG A 198 9.24 -16.76 -7.21
CA ARG A 198 8.10 -17.41 -6.53
C ARG A 198 8.19 -17.31 -5.01
N SER A 199 8.66 -16.19 -4.53
CA SER A 199 8.94 -15.93 -3.10
C SER A 199 7.81 -15.18 -2.38
N ALA A 200 6.84 -14.62 -3.10
CA ALA A 200 5.69 -13.91 -2.55
C ALA A 200 4.73 -14.88 -1.83
N LYS A 201 5.08 -15.31 -0.63
CA LYS A 201 4.26 -16.19 0.21
C LYS A 201 3.73 -15.40 1.38
N TYR A 202 2.46 -15.10 1.39
CA TYR A 202 1.81 -14.47 2.53
C TYR A 202 1.32 -15.56 3.50
N ILE A 203 1.79 -15.52 4.75
CA ILE A 203 1.39 -16.45 5.80
C ILE A 203 0.93 -15.62 6.99
N SER A 204 -0.31 -15.85 7.41
CA SER A 204 -0.89 -15.23 8.61
C SER A 204 -1.35 -16.33 9.57
N ASP A 205 -0.87 -16.29 10.79
CA ASP A 205 -1.21 -17.21 11.88
C ASP A 205 -2.00 -16.42 12.93
N ILE A 206 -3.28 -16.73 13.04
CA ILE A 206 -4.18 -16.20 14.06
C ILE A 206 -4.31 -17.24 15.15
N GLN A 207 -4.04 -16.86 16.39
CA GLN A 207 -4.17 -17.73 17.55
C GLN A 207 -4.85 -16.98 18.69
N THR A 208 -6.05 -17.44 19.03
CA THR A 208 -6.83 -16.99 20.19
C THR A 208 -7.07 -18.19 21.12
N ALA A 209 -7.76 -17.98 22.25
CA ALA A 209 -8.09 -19.06 23.17
C ALA A 209 -8.92 -20.17 22.50
N ASP A 210 -9.84 -19.79 21.60
CA ASP A 210 -10.85 -20.69 21.02
C ASP A 210 -10.63 -20.95 19.53
N LEU A 211 -9.64 -20.30 18.89
CA LEU A 211 -9.41 -20.41 17.45
C LEU A 211 -7.93 -20.42 17.11
N ARG A 212 -7.54 -21.36 16.26
CA ARG A 212 -6.29 -21.30 15.52
C ARG A 212 -6.58 -21.33 14.02
N SER A 213 -6.16 -20.29 13.30
CA SER A 213 -6.37 -20.16 11.86
C SER A 213 -5.06 -19.82 11.16
N LEU A 214 -4.57 -20.72 10.31
CA LEU A 214 -3.39 -20.50 9.48
C LEU A 214 -3.83 -20.21 8.05
N THR A 215 -3.64 -18.97 7.62
CA THR A 215 -3.90 -18.56 6.25
C THR A 215 -2.58 -18.53 5.46
N ARG A 216 -2.51 -19.29 4.38
CA ARG A 216 -1.36 -19.30 3.47
C ARG A 216 -1.80 -18.95 2.06
N ILE A 217 -1.33 -17.80 1.58
CA ILE A 217 -1.60 -17.35 0.21
C ILE A 217 -0.27 -17.40 -0.55
N LYS A 218 -0.23 -18.19 -1.61
CA LYS A 218 0.92 -18.32 -2.50
C LYS A 218 0.47 -18.11 -3.93
N PRO A 219 1.03 -17.15 -4.67
CA PRO A 219 0.79 -17.03 -6.10
C PRO A 219 1.18 -18.33 -6.81
N LYS A 220 0.36 -18.79 -7.75
CA LYS A 220 0.58 -20.09 -8.43
C LYS A 220 1.85 -20.11 -9.27
N TYR A 221 2.33 -18.95 -9.76
CA TYR A 221 3.43 -18.86 -10.74
C TYR A 221 3.97 -17.44 -10.79
N PRO A 222 5.13 -17.23 -11.43
CA PRO A 222 5.47 -15.91 -11.96
C PRO A 222 4.40 -15.52 -12.99
N GLN A 223 3.80 -14.36 -12.82
CA GLN A 223 2.87 -13.84 -13.81
C GLN A 223 3.64 -13.22 -14.97
N ILE A 224 3.38 -13.70 -16.18
CA ILE A 224 3.96 -13.14 -17.40
C ILE A 224 2.87 -12.35 -18.10
N THR A 225 3.15 -11.09 -18.37
CA THR A 225 2.22 -10.20 -19.08
C THR A 225 2.92 -9.57 -20.27
N LEU A 226 2.35 -9.75 -21.47
CA LEU A 226 2.76 -9.04 -22.67
C LEU A 226 1.71 -7.97 -22.99
N THR A 227 2.14 -6.72 -23.03
CA THR A 227 1.30 -5.58 -23.41
C THR A 227 1.82 -4.99 -24.71
N LEU A 228 0.96 -4.91 -25.73
CA LEU A 228 1.24 -4.23 -26.99
C LEU A 228 0.37 -2.98 -27.07
N SER A 229 0.99 -1.83 -27.30
CA SER A 229 0.31 -0.55 -27.44
C SER A 229 0.69 0.08 -28.77
N TRP A 230 -0.31 0.36 -29.62
CA TRP A 230 -0.12 1.01 -30.90
C TRP A 230 -0.70 2.41 -30.87
N THR A 231 0.11 3.41 -31.26
CA THR A 231 -0.32 4.80 -31.36
C THR A 231 -0.62 5.12 -32.83
N PHE A 232 -1.91 5.25 -33.15
CA PHE A 232 -2.37 5.53 -34.53
C PHE A 232 -2.18 6.98 -34.92
N ASN A 233 -2.29 7.92 -33.97
CA ASN A 233 -2.18 9.34 -34.25
C ASN A 233 -1.48 10.08 -33.09
N SER A 234 -0.57 11.00 -33.45
CA SER A 234 0.08 11.90 -32.48
C SER A 234 -0.68 13.23 -32.45
N PHE A 235 -1.93 13.23 -32.03
CA PHE A 235 -2.64 14.47 -31.79
C PHE A 235 -2.01 15.19 -30.61
N LYS A 236 -1.17 16.20 -30.90
CA LYS A 236 -0.76 17.18 -29.89
C LYS A 236 -1.94 18.13 -29.76
N ALA A 237 -2.75 18.00 -28.72
CA ALA A 237 -3.62 19.08 -28.32
C ALA A 237 -2.74 20.34 -28.18
N LYS A 238 -2.92 21.33 -29.06
CA LYS A 238 -2.39 22.67 -28.82
C LYS A 238 -2.96 23.05 -27.45
N SER A 239 -2.08 23.27 -26.47
CA SER A 239 -2.50 23.95 -25.24
C SER A 239 -2.98 25.31 -25.72
N THR A 240 -4.29 25.46 -25.85
CA THR A 240 -4.92 26.74 -26.00
C THR A 240 -4.58 27.46 -24.71
N GLN A 241 -3.64 28.36 -24.78
CA GLN A 241 -3.31 29.26 -23.70
C GLN A 241 -4.59 30.03 -23.37
N ALA A 242 -5.31 29.58 -22.37
CA ALA A 242 -6.29 30.38 -21.67
C ALA A 242 -5.55 31.49 -20.91
N LYS A 243 -4.92 32.40 -21.65
CA LYS A 243 -4.17 33.54 -21.13
C LYS A 243 -4.76 34.88 -21.54
N GLU A 244 -5.82 34.90 -22.37
CA GLU A 244 -6.37 36.16 -22.84
C GLU A 244 -7.69 36.59 -22.19
N ASP A 245 -8.44 35.68 -21.55
CA ASP A 245 -9.75 36.07 -20.97
C ASP A 245 -9.71 36.60 -19.53
N ARG A 246 -8.53 36.71 -18.92
CA ARG A 246 -8.43 37.23 -17.53
C ARG A 246 -8.09 38.70 -17.43
N SER A 247 -7.61 39.33 -18.50
CA SER A 247 -7.31 40.76 -18.52
C SER A 247 -8.52 41.63 -18.85
N GLU A 248 -9.48 41.12 -19.62
CA GLU A 248 -10.66 41.89 -19.99
C GLU A 248 -11.79 41.90 -18.93
N MET A 249 -11.75 40.94 -17.97
CA MET A 249 -12.78 40.90 -16.92
C MET A 249 -12.50 41.86 -15.74
N PHE A 250 -11.32 42.47 -15.68
CA PHE A 250 -10.98 43.44 -14.63
C PHE A 250 -10.94 44.90 -15.06
N GLU A 251 -11.10 45.22 -16.35
CA GLU A 251 -11.23 46.60 -16.84
C GLU A 251 -12.68 47.12 -16.87
N GLY A 252 -13.69 46.25 -16.67
CA GLY A 252 -15.11 46.63 -16.67
C GLY A 252 -15.69 47.16 -15.36
N ILE A 253 -14.88 47.30 -14.28
CA ILE A 253 -15.36 47.81 -12.97
C ILE A 253 -14.58 49.08 -12.61
N LYS A 254 -14.65 50.07 -13.45
CA LYS A 254 -14.35 51.47 -13.12
C LYS A 254 -15.26 52.38 -13.97
N HIS A 255 -16.49 52.53 -13.51
CA HIS A 255 -17.28 53.77 -13.65
C HIS A 255 -18.43 53.69 -12.68
#